data_edbcb2fba2629c77cd4e124fc3635a74
#
_entry.id   edbcb2fba2629c77cd4e124fc3635a74
#
_cell.length_a   1.000
_cell.length_b   1.000
_cell.length_c   1.000
_cell.angle_alpha   90.00
_cell.angle_beta   90.00
_cell.angle_gamma   90.00
#
_symmetry.space_group_name_H-M   'P 1'
#
loop_
_entity.id
_entity.type
_entity.pdbx_description
1 polymer ?
#
loop_
_entity_poly.entity_id
_entity_poly.type
_entity_poly.pdbx_seq_one_letter_code
_entity_poly.pdbx_strand_id
1 'polypeptide(L)'
;MNVFALVYSFSRFKIYFLSMSKTQTVLFHHLDTAFEMAGGVPKTLRTDNMKTVMDDPRTEYSKGKINNKFAQFAKDYGFEVKPCIAGEPEVKAKVEAPMKLLDELYAYNGLLDLVGLRNQVTKICDRENNKLHSETGKIPILHLQKEKGFLSPLPQDNIRSLYKIKELSLKADSQGFVSYSGKKYSTPIKYCGKELNAQAFDDYL
;
A
#
# COMPACT_ATOMS: atom_id res chain seq x y z
N MET A 1 -2.78 -4.46 12.91
CA MET A 1 -2.09 -3.40 12.17
C MET A 1 -1.14 -4.04 11.17
N ASN A 2 -1.11 -3.54 9.93
CA ASN A 2 -0.32 -4.08 8.83
C ASN A 2 0.47 -2.96 8.17
N VAL A 3 1.58 -3.29 7.53
CA VAL A 3 2.33 -2.35 6.72
C VAL A 3 2.39 -2.88 5.30
N PHE A 4 1.94 -2.06 4.36
CA PHE A 4 2.19 -2.26 2.95
C PHE A 4 3.56 -1.67 2.61
N ALA A 5 4.36 -2.41 1.85
CA ALA A 5 5.68 -1.96 1.40
C ALA A 5 5.84 -2.20 -0.10
N LEU A 6 6.22 -1.17 -0.83
CA LEU A 6 6.65 -1.24 -2.22
C LEU A 6 8.08 -0.73 -2.35
N VAL A 7 8.92 -1.47 -3.07
CA VAL A 7 10.32 -1.10 -3.30
C VAL A 7 10.60 -1.12 -4.81
N TYR A 8 11.04 0.00 -5.34
CA TYR A 8 11.50 0.11 -6.73
C TYR A 8 12.91 -0.50 -6.85
N SER A 9 13.05 -1.51 -7.71
CA SER A 9 14.26 -2.34 -7.74
C SER A 9 15.51 -1.61 -8.22
N PHE A 10 15.37 -0.63 -9.11
CA PHE A 10 16.51 0.11 -9.65
C PHE A 10 16.96 1.24 -8.71
N SER A 11 16.03 2.11 -8.31
CA SER A 11 16.33 3.25 -7.43
C SER A 11 16.49 2.87 -5.96
N ARG A 12 15.96 1.73 -5.55
CA ARG A 12 15.79 1.33 -4.14
C ARG A 12 14.83 2.28 -3.39
N PHE A 13 14.05 3.06 -4.12
CA PHE A 13 13.02 3.92 -3.54
C PHE A 13 11.92 3.08 -2.89
N LYS A 14 11.58 3.44 -1.66
CA LYS A 14 10.66 2.70 -0.81
C LYS A 14 9.42 3.52 -0.53
N ILE A 15 8.27 2.86 -0.49
CA ILE A 15 6.99 3.45 -0.10
C ILE A 15 6.36 2.52 0.92
N TYR A 16 5.98 3.08 2.07
CA TYR A 16 5.33 2.37 3.15
C TYR A 16 4.00 3.00 3.50
N PHE A 17 2.96 2.19 3.68
CA PHE A 17 1.67 2.62 4.21
C PHE A 17 1.28 1.78 5.40
N LEU A 18 0.82 2.44 6.46
CA LEU A 18 0.18 1.78 7.58
C LEU A 18 -1.28 1.47 7.21
N SER A 19 -1.70 0.23 7.38
CA SER A 19 -3.04 -0.22 7.06
C SER A 19 -3.66 -1.02 8.20
N MET A 20 -4.96 -0.82 8.43
CA MET A 20 -5.73 -1.61 9.38
C MET A 20 -6.34 -2.85 8.73
N SER A 21 -6.46 -2.87 7.40
CA SER A 21 -7.02 -3.98 6.63
C SER A 21 -5.98 -4.58 5.67
N LYS A 22 -6.21 -5.86 5.31
CA LYS A 22 -5.45 -6.60 4.30
C LYS A 22 -6.31 -6.96 3.09
N THR A 23 -7.46 -6.32 2.92
CA THR A 23 -8.37 -6.64 1.80
C THR A 23 -7.73 -6.26 0.46
N GLN A 24 -8.25 -6.85 -0.59
CA GLN A 24 -7.78 -6.59 -1.95
C GLN A 24 -8.05 -5.14 -2.37
N THR A 25 -9.16 -4.55 -1.95
CA THR A 25 -9.52 -3.14 -2.18
C THR A 25 -8.45 -2.20 -1.61
N VAL A 26 -7.99 -2.47 -0.38
CA VAL A 26 -6.91 -1.71 0.26
C VAL A 26 -5.59 -1.87 -0.48
N LEU A 27 -5.28 -3.08 -0.94
CA LEU A 27 -4.08 -3.34 -1.74
C LEU A 27 -4.08 -2.52 -3.04
N PHE A 28 -5.19 -2.49 -3.76
CA PHE A 28 -5.32 -1.70 -4.99
C PHE A 28 -5.14 -0.21 -4.74
N HIS A 29 -5.80 0.31 -3.72
CA HIS A 29 -5.66 1.71 -3.33
C HIS A 29 -4.22 2.09 -2.99
N HIS A 30 -3.52 1.25 -2.21
CA HIS A 30 -2.12 1.50 -1.87
C HIS A 30 -1.19 1.40 -3.08
N LEU A 31 -1.45 0.47 -4.01
CA LEU A 31 -0.69 0.38 -5.26
C LEU A 31 -0.90 1.63 -6.13
N ASP A 32 -2.16 2.07 -6.31
CA ASP A 32 -2.46 3.31 -7.06
C ASP A 32 -1.74 4.51 -6.47
N THR A 33 -1.85 4.71 -5.16
CA THR A 33 -1.18 5.81 -4.45
C THR A 33 0.34 5.71 -4.57
N ALA A 34 0.91 4.50 -4.44
CA ALA A 34 2.34 4.29 -4.55
C ALA A 34 2.87 4.59 -5.96
N PHE A 35 2.14 4.20 -7.00
CA PHE A 35 2.50 4.51 -8.38
C PHE A 35 2.43 6.02 -8.66
N GLU A 36 1.43 6.70 -8.10
CA GLU A 36 1.32 8.16 -8.18
C GLU A 36 2.50 8.87 -7.49
N MET A 37 2.85 8.46 -6.27
CA MET A 37 4.02 9.00 -5.54
C MET A 37 5.33 8.77 -6.28
N ALA A 38 5.50 7.65 -6.94
CA ALA A 38 6.69 7.36 -7.73
C ALA A 38 6.71 8.07 -9.09
N GLY A 39 5.56 8.55 -9.57
CA GLY A 39 5.39 9.23 -10.84
C GLY A 39 5.12 8.31 -12.03
N GLY A 40 4.65 7.08 -11.80
CA GLY A 40 4.25 6.14 -12.85
C GLY A 40 4.23 4.69 -12.43
N VAL A 41 3.80 3.83 -13.34
CA VAL A 41 3.58 2.40 -13.14
C VAL A 41 4.81 1.62 -13.60
N PRO A 42 5.38 0.72 -12.78
CA PRO A 42 6.50 -0.13 -13.21
C PRO A 42 6.03 -1.17 -14.24
N LYS A 43 6.89 -1.57 -15.17
CA LYS A 43 6.56 -2.61 -16.18
C LYS A 43 6.24 -3.97 -15.55
N THR A 44 6.83 -4.26 -14.41
CA THR A 44 6.68 -5.54 -13.72
C THR A 44 6.56 -5.31 -12.23
N LEU A 45 5.56 -5.95 -11.61
CA LEU A 45 5.39 -6.00 -10.16
C LEU A 45 5.69 -7.41 -9.67
N ARG A 46 6.71 -7.54 -8.81
CA ARG A 46 7.00 -8.79 -8.09
C ARG A 46 6.23 -8.79 -6.77
N THR A 47 5.55 -9.90 -6.49
CA THR A 47 4.73 -10.05 -5.26
C THR A 47 5.08 -11.38 -4.60
N ASP A 48 4.86 -11.46 -3.30
CA ASP A 48 4.76 -12.75 -2.62
C ASP A 48 3.44 -13.46 -2.98
N ASN A 49 3.28 -14.70 -2.51
CA ASN A 49 2.09 -15.50 -2.76
C ASN A 49 0.92 -15.13 -1.82
N MET A 50 0.68 -13.84 -1.58
CA MET A 50 -0.43 -13.40 -0.73
C MET A 50 -1.79 -13.71 -1.39
N LYS A 51 -2.79 -14.08 -0.59
CA LYS A 51 -4.14 -14.44 -1.06
C LYS A 51 -4.87 -13.31 -1.81
N THR A 52 -4.50 -12.07 -1.61
CA THR A 52 -5.04 -10.92 -2.34
C THR A 52 -4.52 -10.82 -3.78
N VAL A 53 -3.43 -11.53 -4.09
CA VAL A 53 -2.81 -11.56 -5.42
C VAL A 53 -2.96 -12.92 -6.09
N MET A 54 -2.84 -14.00 -5.32
CA MET A 54 -2.83 -15.38 -5.83
C MET A 54 -3.99 -16.19 -5.26
N ASP A 55 -4.77 -16.84 -6.14
CA ASP A 55 -5.73 -17.88 -5.74
C ASP A 55 -4.98 -19.17 -5.38
N ASP A 56 -4.01 -19.56 -6.26
CA ASP A 56 -3.11 -20.67 -6.02
C ASP A 56 -1.66 -20.17 -5.98
N PRO A 57 -0.86 -20.52 -4.96
CA PRO A 57 0.50 -20.01 -4.84
C PRO A 57 1.41 -20.58 -5.95
N ARG A 58 2.38 -19.76 -6.39
CA ARG A 58 3.44 -20.19 -7.27
C ARG A 58 4.45 -21.02 -6.49
N THR A 59 4.82 -22.18 -7.03
CA THR A 59 5.86 -23.07 -6.51
C THR A 59 6.90 -23.35 -7.59
N GLU A 60 7.92 -24.12 -7.29
CA GLU A 60 8.90 -24.62 -8.28
C GLU A 60 8.22 -25.47 -9.37
N TYR A 61 7.13 -26.18 -9.01
CA TYR A 61 6.42 -27.12 -9.87
C TYR A 61 5.15 -26.53 -10.51
N SER A 62 4.69 -25.37 -10.08
CA SER A 62 3.45 -24.76 -10.54
C SER A 62 3.61 -23.26 -10.74
N LYS A 63 3.11 -22.74 -11.87
CA LYS A 63 3.03 -21.29 -12.12
C LYS A 63 2.05 -20.58 -11.17
N GLY A 64 1.23 -21.34 -10.43
CA GLY A 64 0.16 -20.80 -9.61
C GLY A 64 -0.95 -20.15 -10.44
N LYS A 65 -1.93 -19.58 -9.75
CA LYS A 65 -3.05 -18.88 -10.38
C LYS A 65 -3.20 -17.48 -9.76
N ILE A 66 -3.05 -16.45 -10.59
CA ILE A 66 -3.28 -15.07 -10.17
C ILE A 66 -4.79 -14.86 -9.99
N ASN A 67 -5.18 -14.18 -8.93
CA ASN A 67 -6.57 -13.81 -8.68
C ASN A 67 -7.11 -12.96 -9.84
N ASN A 68 -8.32 -13.26 -10.31
CA ASN A 68 -8.91 -12.60 -11.49
C ASN A 68 -9.03 -11.07 -11.33
N LYS A 69 -9.42 -10.59 -10.14
CA LYS A 69 -9.53 -9.14 -9.88
C LYS A 69 -8.16 -8.47 -9.90
N PHE A 70 -7.12 -9.14 -9.36
CA PHE A 70 -5.76 -8.63 -9.41
C PHE A 70 -5.19 -8.65 -10.83
N ALA A 71 -5.49 -9.68 -11.62
CA ALA A 71 -5.11 -9.75 -13.03
C ALA A 71 -5.76 -8.62 -13.84
N GLN A 72 -7.05 -8.31 -13.57
CA GLN A 72 -7.73 -7.18 -14.20
C GLN A 72 -7.08 -5.85 -13.81
N PHE A 73 -6.80 -5.62 -12.52
CA PHE A 73 -6.07 -4.44 -12.06
C PHE A 73 -4.72 -4.28 -12.75
N ALA A 74 -3.94 -5.36 -12.85
CA ALA A 74 -2.65 -5.34 -13.54
C ALA A 74 -2.78 -4.98 -15.03
N LYS A 75 -3.82 -5.49 -15.71
CA LYS A 75 -4.12 -5.16 -17.11
C LYS A 75 -4.50 -3.69 -17.26
N ASP A 76 -5.35 -3.17 -16.39
CA ASP A 76 -5.82 -1.78 -16.42
C ASP A 76 -4.70 -0.78 -16.15
N TYR A 77 -3.70 -1.18 -15.32
CA TYR A 77 -2.49 -0.38 -15.05
C TYR A 77 -1.34 -0.66 -16.00
N GLY A 78 -1.41 -1.71 -16.83
CA GLY A 78 -0.43 -2.02 -17.85
C GLY A 78 0.88 -2.60 -17.30
N PHE A 79 0.85 -3.37 -16.19
CA PHE A 79 2.03 -4.05 -15.66
C PHE A 79 1.89 -5.57 -15.65
N GLU A 80 3.02 -6.26 -15.71
CA GLU A 80 3.11 -7.72 -15.59
C GLU A 80 3.24 -8.12 -14.12
N VAL A 81 2.45 -9.11 -13.68
CA VAL A 81 2.56 -9.69 -12.33
C VAL A 81 3.54 -10.85 -12.35
N LYS A 82 4.58 -10.79 -11.51
CA LYS A 82 5.55 -11.88 -11.32
C LYS A 82 5.55 -12.36 -9.87
N PRO A 83 4.71 -13.36 -9.53
CA PRO A 83 4.75 -13.95 -8.20
C PRO A 83 6.10 -14.58 -7.93
N CYS A 84 6.65 -14.38 -6.73
CA CYS A 84 7.88 -15.02 -6.31
C CYS A 84 7.65 -16.50 -6.07
N ILE A 85 8.65 -17.34 -6.39
CA ILE A 85 8.64 -18.73 -5.99
C ILE A 85 8.85 -18.79 -4.48
N ALA A 86 8.06 -19.62 -3.80
CA ALA A 86 8.23 -19.84 -2.37
C ALA A 86 9.62 -20.43 -2.11
N GLY A 87 10.45 -19.73 -1.33
CA GLY A 87 11.79 -20.19 -1.01
C GLY A 87 12.94 -19.50 -1.74
N GLU A 88 12.70 -18.62 -2.72
CA GLU A 88 13.77 -17.84 -3.36
C GLU A 88 14.26 -16.69 -2.43
N PRO A 89 15.49 -16.77 -1.87
CA PRO A 89 15.98 -15.82 -0.86
C PRO A 89 16.25 -14.42 -1.43
N GLU A 90 16.72 -14.33 -2.69
CA GLU A 90 17.19 -13.06 -3.27
C GLU A 90 16.08 -12.04 -3.49
N VAL A 91 14.88 -12.50 -3.79
CA VAL A 91 13.73 -11.61 -4.03
C VAL A 91 13.14 -11.12 -2.71
N LYS A 92 13.12 -12.00 -1.70
CA LYS A 92 12.69 -11.66 -0.34
C LYS A 92 13.62 -10.66 0.33
N ALA A 93 14.93 -10.80 0.19
CA ALA A 93 15.91 -9.94 0.82
C ALA A 93 15.71 -8.44 0.47
N LYS A 94 15.29 -8.13 -0.76
CA LYS A 94 15.06 -6.75 -1.20
C LYS A 94 13.86 -6.07 -0.51
N VAL A 95 12.91 -6.85 0.00
CA VAL A 95 11.73 -6.35 0.73
C VAL A 95 11.86 -6.59 2.24
N GLU A 96 12.42 -7.73 2.66
CA GLU A 96 12.58 -8.08 4.07
C GLU A 96 13.54 -7.14 4.81
N ALA A 97 14.67 -6.77 4.18
CA ALA A 97 15.61 -5.85 4.79
C ALA A 97 14.98 -4.46 5.08
N PRO A 98 14.25 -3.83 4.13
CA PRO A 98 13.48 -2.63 4.42
C PRO A 98 12.38 -2.83 5.47
N MET A 99 11.74 -4.00 5.54
CA MET A 99 10.70 -4.27 6.54
C MET A 99 11.24 -4.32 7.97
N LYS A 100 12.49 -4.75 8.18
CA LYS A 100 13.15 -4.72 9.50
C LYS A 100 13.28 -3.32 10.08
N LEU A 101 13.33 -2.27 9.25
CA LEU A 101 13.36 -0.89 9.71
C LEU A 101 12.05 -0.50 10.42
N LEU A 102 10.97 -1.19 10.10
CA LEU A 102 9.68 -0.97 10.74
C LEU A 102 9.61 -1.59 12.14
N ASP A 103 10.58 -2.44 12.51
CA ASP A 103 10.67 -2.99 13.86
C ASP A 103 10.86 -1.88 14.90
N GLU A 104 11.44 -0.72 14.52
CA GLU A 104 11.52 0.43 15.41
C GLU A 104 10.13 0.97 15.80
N LEU A 105 9.07 0.68 15.03
CA LEU A 105 7.69 1.04 15.42
C LEU A 105 7.25 0.36 16.72
N TYR A 106 7.82 -0.80 17.05
CA TYR A 106 7.53 -1.49 18.32
C TYR A 106 7.96 -0.66 19.54
N ALA A 107 8.97 0.19 19.38
CA ALA A 107 9.40 1.10 20.45
C ALA A 107 8.31 2.13 20.81
N TYR A 108 7.36 2.38 19.93
CA TYR A 108 6.24 3.31 20.13
C TYR A 108 4.93 2.61 20.52
N ASN A 109 4.98 1.31 20.82
CA ASN A 109 3.79 0.55 21.19
C ASN A 109 3.12 1.15 22.44
N GLY A 110 1.85 1.53 22.31
CA GLY A 110 1.09 2.20 23.37
C GLY A 110 1.42 3.68 23.63
N LEU A 111 2.42 4.24 22.93
CA LEU A 111 2.82 5.65 23.07
C LEU A 111 2.19 6.58 22.02
N LEU A 112 1.83 6.03 20.85
CA LEU A 112 1.28 6.79 19.73
C LEU A 112 -0.10 6.26 19.34
N ASP A 113 -0.98 7.17 18.97
CA ASP A 113 -2.23 6.85 18.30
C ASP A 113 -1.98 6.47 16.81
N LEU A 114 -3.03 6.13 16.08
CA LEU A 114 -2.93 5.73 14.69
C LEU A 114 -2.33 6.82 13.80
N VAL A 115 -2.64 8.09 14.07
CA VAL A 115 -2.10 9.23 13.32
C VAL A 115 -0.61 9.39 13.58
N GLY A 116 -0.20 9.30 14.86
CA GLY A 116 1.20 9.31 15.25
C GLY A 116 2.00 8.18 14.63
N LEU A 117 1.44 6.95 14.57
CA LEU A 117 2.09 5.81 13.92
C LEU A 117 2.22 6.00 12.41
N ARG A 118 1.19 6.54 11.74
CA ARG A 118 1.28 6.88 10.29
C ARG A 118 2.39 7.89 10.03
N ASN A 119 2.46 8.93 10.84
CA ASN A 119 3.51 9.95 10.74
C ASN A 119 4.90 9.35 10.96
N GLN A 120 5.03 8.39 11.87
CA GLN A 120 6.30 7.72 12.12
C GLN A 120 6.72 6.84 10.94
N VAL A 121 5.78 6.09 10.33
CA VAL A 121 6.04 5.32 9.10
C VAL A 121 6.52 6.23 7.97
N THR A 122 5.89 7.40 7.80
CA THR A 122 6.31 8.41 6.81
C THR A 122 7.73 8.90 7.08
N LYS A 123 8.06 9.24 8.33
CA LYS A 123 9.42 9.67 8.72
C LYS A 123 10.48 8.61 8.43
N ILE A 124 10.17 7.33 8.72
CA ILE A 124 11.07 6.21 8.40
C ILE A 124 11.27 6.13 6.88
N CYS A 125 10.18 6.21 6.11
CA CYS A 125 10.22 6.17 4.66
C CYS A 125 11.09 7.31 4.08
N ASP A 126 10.87 8.53 4.54
CA ASP A 126 11.63 9.71 4.10
C ASP A 126 13.10 9.59 4.47
N ARG A 127 13.41 9.18 5.70
CA ARG A 127 14.79 8.95 6.14
C ARG A 127 15.52 7.98 5.22
N GLU A 128 14.90 6.82 4.92
CA GLU A 128 15.52 5.79 4.10
C GLU A 128 15.64 6.17 2.62
N ASN A 129 14.72 6.99 2.11
CA ASN A 129 14.78 7.47 0.74
C ASN A 129 15.79 8.62 0.53
N ASN A 130 16.14 9.33 1.61
CA ASN A 130 17.14 10.40 1.58
C ASN A 130 18.54 9.95 2.03
N LYS A 131 18.69 8.73 2.52
CA LYS A 131 19.97 8.16 2.97
C LYS A 131 20.69 7.48 1.81
N LEU A 132 22.03 7.53 1.81
CA LEU A 132 22.86 6.77 0.88
C LEU A 132 22.60 5.27 1.04
N HIS A 133 22.16 4.61 -0.03
CA HIS A 133 21.91 3.17 -0.02
C HIS A 133 23.23 2.41 -0.18
N SER A 134 23.57 1.53 0.79
CA SER A 134 24.87 0.87 0.89
C SER A 134 25.23 0.04 -0.35
N GLU A 135 24.26 -0.69 -0.91
CA GLU A 135 24.49 -1.57 -2.06
C GLU A 135 24.69 -0.81 -3.37
N THR A 136 23.92 0.27 -3.58
CA THR A 136 23.94 1.02 -4.85
C THR A 136 24.85 2.23 -4.84
N GLY A 137 25.27 2.71 -3.65
CA GLY A 137 26.00 3.96 -3.49
C GLY A 137 25.23 5.19 -3.97
N LYS A 138 23.87 5.12 -4.02
CA LYS A 138 23.00 6.19 -4.50
C LYS A 138 21.96 6.56 -3.44
N ILE A 139 21.49 7.79 -3.49
CA ILE A 139 20.35 8.25 -2.68
C ILE A 139 19.06 7.88 -3.44
N PRO A 140 18.17 7.05 -2.86
CA PRO A 140 17.02 6.49 -3.56
C PRO A 140 16.11 7.53 -4.22
N ILE A 141 15.77 8.62 -3.53
CA ILE A 141 14.89 9.66 -4.07
C ILE A 141 15.50 10.37 -5.29
N LEU A 142 16.81 10.58 -5.31
CA LEU A 142 17.51 11.18 -6.45
C LEU A 142 17.63 10.17 -7.60
N HIS A 143 17.86 8.91 -7.26
CA HIS A 143 17.97 7.83 -8.24
C HIS A 143 16.63 7.50 -8.91
N LEU A 144 15.50 7.69 -8.20
CA LEU A 144 14.14 7.56 -8.74
C LEU A 144 13.91 8.47 -9.96
N GLN A 145 14.54 9.65 -10.01
CA GLN A 145 14.40 10.55 -11.18
C GLN A 145 14.84 9.90 -12.48
N LYS A 146 15.84 9.02 -12.43
CA LYS A 146 16.28 8.24 -13.60
C LYS A 146 15.30 7.11 -13.91
N GLU A 147 14.75 6.46 -12.88
CA GLU A 147 13.79 5.36 -13.04
C GLU A 147 12.47 5.85 -13.63
N LYS A 148 12.03 7.08 -13.32
CA LYS A 148 10.80 7.68 -13.85
C LYS A 148 10.72 7.65 -15.38
N GLY A 149 11.82 7.79 -16.09
CA GLY A 149 11.86 7.70 -17.55
C GLY A 149 11.49 6.31 -18.13
N PHE A 150 11.45 5.28 -17.29
CA PHE A 150 11.11 3.90 -17.66
C PHE A 150 9.74 3.44 -17.13
N LEU A 151 9.08 4.26 -16.31
CA LEU A 151 7.75 4.00 -15.82
C LEU A 151 6.71 4.34 -16.90
N SER A 152 5.64 3.57 -16.92
CA SER A 152 4.48 3.86 -17.75
C SER A 152 3.61 4.95 -17.11
N PRO A 153 2.86 5.75 -17.89
CA PRO A 153 1.95 6.73 -17.32
C PRO A 153 0.86 6.02 -16.49
N LEU A 154 0.32 6.74 -15.52
CA LEU A 154 -0.85 6.28 -14.77
C LEU A 154 -2.08 6.15 -15.69
N PRO A 155 -2.99 5.21 -15.42
CA PRO A 155 -4.26 5.14 -16.12
C PRO A 155 -5.08 6.42 -15.94
N GLN A 156 -6.07 6.63 -16.81
CA GLN A 156 -7.01 7.74 -16.67
C GLN A 156 -7.81 7.64 -15.37
N ASP A 157 -8.26 8.79 -14.86
CA ASP A 157 -8.95 8.88 -13.56
C ASP A 157 -10.23 8.05 -13.46
N ASN A 158 -10.95 7.85 -14.57
CA ASN A 158 -12.12 6.97 -14.61
C ASN A 158 -11.75 5.51 -14.30
N ILE A 159 -10.59 5.03 -14.73
CA ILE A 159 -10.08 3.68 -14.40
C ILE A 159 -9.57 3.65 -12.96
N ARG A 160 -8.78 4.63 -12.57
CA ARG A 160 -8.23 4.73 -11.20
C ARG A 160 -9.33 4.78 -10.14
N SER A 161 -10.43 5.47 -10.40
CA SER A 161 -11.57 5.60 -9.46
C SER A 161 -12.23 4.25 -9.11
N LEU A 162 -12.12 3.23 -9.98
CA LEU A 162 -12.63 1.88 -9.72
C LEU A 162 -11.87 1.16 -8.58
N TYR A 163 -10.63 1.59 -8.32
CA TYR A 163 -9.70 0.96 -7.39
C TYR A 163 -9.42 1.81 -6.14
N LYS A 164 -9.94 3.03 -6.11
CA LYS A 164 -9.81 3.91 -4.93
C LYS A 164 -10.81 3.52 -3.85
N ILE A 165 -10.40 3.69 -2.59
CA ILE A 165 -11.30 3.58 -1.45
C ILE A 165 -12.31 4.72 -1.55
N LYS A 166 -13.59 4.39 -1.33
CA LYS A 166 -14.66 5.39 -1.35
C LYS A 166 -14.51 6.34 -0.16
N GLU A 167 -14.42 7.62 -0.47
CA GLU A 167 -14.51 8.68 0.52
C GLU A 167 -15.97 9.16 0.62
N LEU A 168 -16.43 9.30 1.83
CA LEU A 168 -17.82 9.63 2.16
C LEU A 168 -17.81 10.81 3.12
N SER A 169 -18.72 11.75 2.91
CA SER A 169 -19.08 12.73 3.95
C SER A 169 -20.30 12.20 4.71
N LEU A 170 -20.14 11.93 6.00
CA LEU A 170 -21.17 11.39 6.87
C LEU A 170 -21.38 12.33 8.05
N LYS A 171 -22.66 12.60 8.38
CA LYS A 171 -23.00 13.42 9.55
C LYS A 171 -23.20 12.52 10.78
N ALA A 172 -22.48 12.84 11.86
CA ALA A 172 -22.73 12.21 13.15
C ALA A 172 -24.05 12.69 13.74
N ASP A 173 -24.86 11.77 14.27
CA ASP A 173 -26.11 12.12 14.96
C ASP A 173 -25.83 12.69 16.36
N SER A 174 -26.88 13.09 17.08
CA SER A 174 -26.79 13.64 18.44
C SER A 174 -26.28 12.63 19.46
N GLN A 175 -26.31 11.33 19.15
CA GLN A 175 -25.83 10.23 19.99
C GLN A 175 -24.39 9.82 19.67
N GLY A 176 -23.76 10.46 18.69
CA GLY A 176 -22.40 10.17 18.27
C GLY A 176 -22.28 8.95 17.35
N PHE A 177 -23.29 8.69 16.50
CA PHE A 177 -23.20 7.63 15.49
C PHE A 177 -23.29 8.21 14.08
N VAL A 178 -22.55 7.60 13.17
CA VAL A 178 -22.72 7.73 11.72
C VAL A 178 -23.33 6.45 11.15
N SER A 179 -24.21 6.58 10.17
CA SER A 179 -24.88 5.44 9.51
C SER A 179 -24.29 5.23 8.11
N TYR A 180 -23.88 4.01 7.80
CA TYR A 180 -23.39 3.62 6.49
C TYR A 180 -23.79 2.19 6.17
N SER A 181 -24.35 1.95 4.97
CA SER A 181 -24.78 0.63 4.49
C SER A 181 -25.61 -0.16 5.51
N GLY A 182 -26.55 0.50 6.20
CA GLY A 182 -27.44 -0.11 7.19
C GLY A 182 -26.79 -0.43 8.55
N LYS A 183 -25.52 -0.06 8.75
CA LYS A 183 -24.79 -0.22 10.02
C LYS A 183 -24.56 1.14 10.68
N LYS A 184 -24.48 1.15 12.02
CA LYS A 184 -24.10 2.32 12.80
C LYS A 184 -22.68 2.18 13.34
N TYR A 185 -21.89 3.24 13.21
CA TYR A 185 -20.50 3.31 13.67
C TYR A 185 -20.41 4.44 14.71
N SER A 186 -19.81 4.16 15.86
CA SER A 186 -19.63 5.15 16.92
C SER A 186 -18.53 6.15 16.58
N THR A 187 -18.76 7.40 16.92
CA THR A 187 -17.75 8.46 16.83
C THR A 187 -17.53 9.09 18.21
N PRO A 188 -16.37 9.69 18.48
CA PRO A 188 -16.18 10.43 19.71
C PRO A 188 -17.21 11.54 19.86
N ILE A 189 -17.73 11.76 21.09
CA ILE A 189 -18.80 12.71 21.43
C ILE A 189 -18.54 14.12 20.90
N LYS A 190 -17.29 14.55 20.85
CA LYS A 190 -16.87 15.88 20.33
C LYS A 190 -17.25 16.11 18.85
N TYR A 191 -17.64 15.06 18.14
CA TYR A 191 -18.05 15.10 16.74
C TYR A 191 -19.57 15.02 16.52
N CYS A 192 -20.39 14.90 17.58
CA CYS A 192 -21.84 14.89 17.44
C CYS A 192 -22.33 16.12 16.63
N GLY A 193 -23.21 15.86 15.67
CA GLY A 193 -23.79 16.87 14.80
C GLY A 193 -22.87 17.41 13.71
N LYS A 194 -21.59 16.99 13.66
CA LYS A 194 -20.61 17.43 12.65
C LYS A 194 -20.57 16.50 11.46
N GLU A 195 -20.17 17.06 10.31
CA GLU A 195 -19.80 16.28 9.14
C GLU A 195 -18.39 15.71 9.32
N LEU A 196 -18.22 14.44 8.98
CA LEU A 196 -16.99 13.68 9.09
C LEU A 196 -16.64 13.06 7.73
N ASN A 197 -15.38 13.15 7.35
CA ASN A 197 -14.87 12.40 6.22
C ASN A 197 -14.56 10.97 6.67
N ALA A 198 -15.21 10.00 6.03
CA ALA A 198 -15.03 8.59 6.29
C ALA A 198 -14.51 7.88 5.06
N GLN A 199 -13.69 6.86 5.25
CA GLN A 199 -13.23 5.96 4.20
C GLN A 199 -13.88 4.60 4.39
N ALA A 200 -14.66 4.15 3.39
CA ALA A 200 -15.35 2.87 3.46
C ALA A 200 -14.43 1.75 2.99
N PHE A 201 -14.11 0.85 3.89
CA PHE A 201 -13.39 -0.39 3.63
C PHE A 201 -14.38 -1.57 3.59
N ASP A 202 -13.92 -2.75 3.15
CA ASP A 202 -14.79 -3.92 3.05
C ASP A 202 -15.24 -4.43 4.44
N ASP A 203 -14.43 -4.21 5.46
CA ASP A 203 -14.58 -4.72 6.82
C ASP A 203 -14.76 -3.64 7.91
N TYR A 204 -14.50 -2.36 7.59
CA TYR A 204 -14.68 -1.22 8.53
C TYR A 204 -14.88 0.12 7.81
N LEU A 205 -15.31 1.12 8.60
CA LEU A 205 -15.49 2.50 8.19
C LEU A 205 -14.49 3.39 8.92
#